data_83a32b84b8d033fcada557db45f6c51b
#
_entry.id   83a32b84b8d033fcada557db45f6c51b
#
_cell.length_a   1.000
_cell.length_b   1.000
_cell.length_c   1.000
_cell.angle_alpha   90.00
_cell.angle_beta   90.00
_cell.angle_gamma   90.00
#
_symmetry.space_group_name_H-M   'P 1'
#
loop_
_entity.id
_entity.type
_entity.pdbx_description
1 polymer ?
#
loop_
_entity_poly.entity_id
_entity_poly.type
_entity_poly.pdbx_seq_one_letter_code
_entity_poly.pdbx_strand_id
1 'polypeptide(L)'
;MWAVNYAVARIAPGIISPHVLALGRWFLAGLILSIIARDELWRERVSTLKAWPQYLVLGCLGMLICGAWVYWAAETTTAINIALIYAASPVLITLGAVFGLKESFTWKQSLGVGIALLGVLHVVVKGQWAALSQVVWVLGDGLVVIAMVAWAAYALLLKKWASPLSSTARLAATCFGGSLVLLPFAIT
;
A
#
# COMPACT_ATOMS: atom_id res chain seq x y z
N MET A 1 9.29 -6.21 -7.96
CA MET A 1 8.72 -6.77 -6.72
C MET A 1 7.19 -6.73 -6.71
N TRP A 2 6.51 -5.63 -7.08
CA TRP A 2 5.02 -5.57 -7.10
C TRP A 2 4.39 -6.58 -8.07
N ALA A 3 4.97 -6.78 -9.27
CA ALA A 3 4.45 -7.74 -10.25
C ALA A 3 4.38 -9.19 -9.73
N VAL A 4 5.39 -9.62 -8.97
CA VAL A 4 5.39 -10.95 -8.31
C VAL A 4 4.26 -11.06 -7.30
N ASN A 5 3.99 -9.96 -6.56
CA ASN A 5 2.91 -9.90 -5.60
C ASN A 5 1.52 -10.12 -6.26
N TYR A 6 1.30 -9.50 -7.41
CA TYR A 6 0.06 -9.70 -8.17
C TYR A 6 -0.05 -11.10 -8.79
N ALA A 7 1.07 -11.70 -9.22
CA ALA A 7 1.08 -13.08 -9.70
C ALA A 7 0.69 -14.06 -8.57
N VAL A 8 1.26 -13.90 -7.37
CA VAL A 8 0.91 -14.69 -6.19
C VAL A 8 -0.55 -14.48 -5.80
N ALA A 9 -1.06 -13.25 -5.84
CA ALA A 9 -2.45 -12.94 -5.56
C ALA A 9 -3.44 -13.67 -6.49
N ARG A 10 -3.03 -14.01 -7.70
CA ARG A 10 -3.89 -14.75 -8.67
C ARG A 10 -3.84 -16.27 -8.48
N ILE A 11 -2.78 -16.82 -7.90
CA ILE A 11 -2.60 -18.26 -7.68
C ILE A 11 -3.16 -18.68 -6.31
N ALA A 12 -3.16 -17.77 -5.34
CA ALA A 12 -3.54 -18.01 -3.95
C ALA A 12 -5.05 -18.28 -3.69
N PRO A 13 -6.01 -17.73 -4.47
CA PRO A 13 -7.43 -17.97 -4.23
C PRO A 13 -7.77 -19.46 -4.18
N GLY A 14 -8.50 -19.88 -3.12
CA GLY A 14 -8.86 -21.28 -2.89
C GLY A 14 -7.78 -22.15 -2.24
N ILE A 15 -6.54 -21.68 -2.13
CA ILE A 15 -5.44 -22.41 -1.47
C ILE A 15 -5.16 -21.83 -0.07
N ILE A 16 -5.12 -20.51 0.03
CA ILE A 16 -4.82 -19.81 1.29
C ILE A 16 -5.65 -18.52 1.37
N SER A 17 -6.13 -18.19 2.57
CA SER A 17 -6.91 -16.96 2.72
C SER A 17 -6.05 -15.71 2.49
N PRO A 18 -6.64 -14.62 1.94
CA PRO A 18 -5.96 -13.36 1.71
C PRO A 18 -5.25 -12.79 2.95
N HIS A 19 -5.89 -12.96 4.11
CA HIS A 19 -5.37 -12.45 5.38
C HIS A 19 -4.17 -13.26 5.88
N VAL A 20 -4.22 -14.59 5.78
CA VAL A 20 -3.10 -15.48 6.15
C VAL A 20 -1.90 -15.24 5.24
N LEU A 21 -2.14 -15.10 3.93
CA LEU A 21 -1.08 -14.78 2.98
C LEU A 21 -0.42 -13.43 3.30
N ALA A 22 -1.22 -12.40 3.57
CA ALA A 22 -0.72 -11.09 3.93
C ALA A 22 0.06 -11.12 5.25
N LEU A 23 -0.48 -11.80 6.28
CA LEU A 23 0.16 -11.95 7.59
C LEU A 23 1.54 -12.63 7.45
N GLY A 24 1.60 -13.78 6.79
CA GLY A 24 2.85 -14.52 6.62
C GLY A 24 3.91 -13.69 5.90
N ARG A 25 3.53 -13.01 4.84
CA ARG A 25 4.43 -12.16 4.05
C ARG A 25 4.97 -10.99 4.87
N TRP A 26 4.12 -10.25 5.56
CA TRP A 26 4.53 -9.07 6.32
C TRP A 26 5.27 -9.43 7.59
N PHE A 27 4.90 -10.50 8.28
CA PHE A 27 5.61 -11.01 9.43
C PHE A 27 7.04 -11.45 9.05
N LEU A 28 7.20 -12.23 7.97
CA LEU A 28 8.51 -12.65 7.48
C LEU A 28 9.36 -11.46 7.04
N ALA A 29 8.77 -10.49 6.33
CA ALA A 29 9.47 -9.26 5.96
C ALA A 29 9.92 -8.47 7.20
N GLY A 30 9.06 -8.36 8.21
CA GLY A 30 9.37 -7.73 9.49
C GLY A 30 10.55 -8.39 10.20
N LEU A 31 10.60 -9.72 10.24
CA LEU A 31 11.70 -10.48 10.82
C LEU A 31 13.03 -10.19 10.08
N ILE A 32 13.03 -10.32 8.76
CA ILE A 32 14.24 -10.10 7.94
C ILE A 32 14.75 -8.66 8.12
N LEU A 33 13.85 -7.67 8.03
CA LEU A 33 14.22 -6.26 8.19
C LEU A 33 14.70 -5.95 9.60
N SER A 34 14.15 -6.62 10.63
CA SER A 34 14.61 -6.46 12.02
C SER A 34 15.99 -7.02 12.25
N ILE A 35 16.37 -8.11 11.57
CA ILE A 35 17.73 -8.64 11.63
C ILE A 35 18.71 -7.62 11.00
N ILE A 36 18.34 -7.04 9.86
CA ILE A 36 19.16 -6.03 9.16
C ILE A 36 19.32 -4.76 10.00
N ALA A 37 18.23 -4.29 10.62
CA ALA A 37 18.20 -3.03 11.37
C ALA A 37 18.32 -3.22 12.90
N ARG A 38 18.79 -4.39 13.36
CA ARG A 38 18.76 -4.78 14.78
C ARG A 38 19.40 -3.76 15.72
N ASP A 39 20.58 -3.24 15.36
CA ASP A 39 21.35 -2.33 16.21
C ASP A 39 20.65 -0.96 16.33
N GLU A 40 20.03 -0.50 15.27
CA GLU A 40 19.22 0.71 15.24
C GLU A 40 17.93 0.56 16.05
N LEU A 41 17.19 -0.52 15.84
CA LEU A 41 15.96 -0.83 16.58
C LEU A 41 16.23 -0.97 18.08
N TRP A 42 17.37 -1.56 18.45
CA TRP A 42 17.77 -1.67 19.86
C TRP A 42 18.11 -0.31 20.46
N ARG A 43 18.87 0.51 19.76
CA ARG A 43 19.24 1.86 20.19
C ARG A 43 18.02 2.76 20.37
N GLU A 44 17.09 2.71 19.40
CA GLU A 44 15.89 3.54 19.35
C GLU A 44 14.64 2.85 19.94
N ARG A 45 14.81 1.77 20.73
CA ARG A 45 13.68 0.95 21.24
C ARG A 45 12.64 1.75 22.01
N VAL A 46 13.06 2.76 22.80
CA VAL A 46 12.13 3.57 23.58
C VAL A 46 11.29 4.47 22.68
N SER A 47 11.91 5.09 21.67
CA SER A 47 11.21 5.91 20.67
C SER A 47 10.26 5.06 19.83
N THR A 48 10.69 3.86 19.44
CA THR A 48 9.90 2.89 18.68
C THR A 48 8.68 2.44 19.49
N LEU A 49 8.86 2.08 20.76
CA LEU A 49 7.75 1.67 21.63
C LEU A 49 6.77 2.82 21.90
N LYS A 50 7.24 4.07 22.03
CA LYS A 50 6.33 5.22 22.19
C LYS A 50 5.50 5.48 20.94
N ALA A 51 6.04 5.18 19.75
CA ALA A 51 5.38 5.38 18.46
C ALA A 51 4.53 4.16 18.02
N TRP A 52 4.32 3.14 18.88
CA TRP A 52 3.58 1.92 18.51
C TRP A 52 2.18 2.17 17.92
N PRO A 53 1.37 3.18 18.39
CA PRO A 53 0.07 3.42 17.76
C PRO A 53 0.19 3.87 16.31
N GLN A 54 1.26 4.63 15.99
CA GLN A 54 1.52 5.05 14.61
C GLN A 54 1.83 3.83 13.72
N TYR A 55 2.60 2.85 14.23
CA TYR A 55 2.90 1.63 13.48
C TYR A 55 1.68 0.72 13.30
N LEU A 56 0.75 0.70 14.27
CA LEU A 56 -0.55 0.02 14.08
C LEU A 56 -1.37 0.68 12.98
N VAL A 57 -1.49 2.01 12.97
CA VAL A 57 -2.23 2.73 11.93
C VAL A 57 -1.58 2.54 10.57
N LEU A 58 -0.26 2.68 10.47
CA LEU A 58 0.47 2.43 9.22
C LEU A 58 0.33 0.97 8.78
N GLY A 59 0.39 0.03 9.70
CA GLY A 59 0.18 -1.40 9.42
C GLY A 59 -1.24 -1.70 8.96
N CYS A 60 -2.25 -1.09 9.56
CA CYS A 60 -3.65 -1.20 9.12
C CYS A 60 -3.80 -0.70 7.68
N LEU A 61 -3.32 0.50 7.38
CA LEU A 61 -3.43 1.09 6.05
C LEU A 61 -2.62 0.30 5.01
N GLY A 62 -1.34 0.00 5.31
CA GLY A 62 -0.42 -0.58 4.34
C GLY A 62 -0.49 -2.10 4.20
N MET A 63 -0.77 -2.83 5.30
CA MET A 63 -0.69 -4.29 5.30
C MET A 63 -2.08 -4.97 5.29
N LEU A 64 -3.04 -4.46 6.05
CA LEU A 64 -4.39 -4.98 6.01
C LEU A 64 -5.12 -4.47 4.77
N ILE A 65 -5.31 -3.16 4.64
CA ILE A 65 -6.14 -2.60 3.56
C ILE A 65 -5.43 -2.70 2.20
N CYS A 66 -4.20 -2.19 2.09
CA CYS A 66 -3.44 -2.27 0.82
C CYS A 66 -2.80 -3.65 0.59
N GLY A 67 -2.80 -4.54 1.56
CA GLY A 67 -2.30 -5.90 1.44
C GLY A 67 -3.44 -6.90 1.27
N ALA A 68 -4.09 -7.31 2.37
CA ALA A 68 -5.07 -8.38 2.38
C ALA A 68 -6.33 -8.05 1.55
N TRP A 69 -6.87 -6.83 1.64
CA TRP A 69 -8.09 -6.46 0.91
C TRP A 69 -7.90 -6.36 -0.59
N VAL A 70 -6.69 -6.03 -1.06
CA VAL A 70 -6.38 -6.06 -2.49
C VAL A 70 -6.35 -7.50 -3.01
N TYR A 71 -5.90 -8.47 -2.21
CA TYR A 71 -6.00 -9.88 -2.58
C TYR A 71 -7.45 -10.35 -2.63
N TRP A 72 -8.25 -9.94 -1.66
CA TRP A 72 -9.69 -10.23 -1.67
C TRP A 72 -10.39 -9.57 -2.87
N ALA A 73 -10.09 -8.31 -3.17
CA ALA A 73 -10.61 -7.64 -4.35
C ALA A 73 -10.25 -8.36 -5.65
N ALA A 74 -9.03 -8.93 -5.74
CA ALA A 74 -8.55 -9.64 -6.92
C ALA A 74 -9.34 -10.92 -7.24
N GLU A 75 -10.17 -11.43 -6.31
CA GLU A 75 -11.09 -12.55 -6.56
C GLU A 75 -12.23 -12.15 -7.51
N THR A 76 -12.62 -10.87 -7.51
CA THR A 76 -13.79 -10.39 -8.27
C THR A 76 -13.45 -9.34 -9.32
N THR A 77 -12.31 -8.63 -9.20
CA THR A 77 -11.87 -7.61 -10.16
C THR A 77 -10.72 -8.09 -11.04
N THR A 78 -10.44 -7.34 -12.09
CA THR A 78 -9.36 -7.64 -13.03
C THR A 78 -8.08 -6.90 -12.64
N ALA A 79 -6.92 -7.45 -13.05
CA ALA A 79 -5.63 -6.77 -12.86
C ALA A 79 -5.59 -5.41 -13.57
N ILE A 80 -6.34 -5.25 -14.66
CA ILE A 80 -6.46 -3.98 -15.39
C ILE A 80 -7.19 -2.94 -14.53
N ASN A 81 -8.33 -3.29 -13.94
CA ASN A 81 -9.09 -2.39 -13.07
C ASN A 81 -8.25 -1.98 -11.85
N ILE A 82 -7.57 -2.94 -11.20
CA ILE A 82 -6.66 -2.64 -10.09
C ILE A 82 -5.61 -1.62 -10.52
N ALA A 83 -4.95 -1.84 -11.65
CA ALA A 83 -3.91 -0.95 -12.14
C ALA A 83 -4.45 0.45 -12.51
N LEU A 84 -5.63 0.53 -13.14
CA LEU A 84 -6.30 1.79 -13.47
C LEU A 84 -6.63 2.61 -12.24
N ILE A 85 -7.22 1.97 -11.22
CA ILE A 85 -7.59 2.64 -9.97
C ILE A 85 -6.32 3.14 -9.25
N TYR A 86 -5.30 2.29 -9.11
CA TYR A 86 -4.06 2.68 -8.45
C TYR A 86 -3.26 3.74 -9.22
N ALA A 87 -3.45 3.88 -10.53
CA ALA A 87 -2.86 4.94 -11.32
C ALA A 87 -3.27 6.35 -10.83
N ALA A 88 -4.41 6.47 -10.16
CA ALA A 88 -4.85 7.74 -9.56
C ALA A 88 -4.18 8.05 -8.21
N SER A 89 -3.48 7.09 -7.59
CA SER A 89 -2.88 7.31 -6.26
C SER A 89 -1.88 8.47 -6.18
N PRO A 90 -1.01 8.76 -7.17
CA PRO A 90 -0.12 9.92 -7.12
C PRO A 90 -0.89 11.25 -7.04
N VAL A 91 -2.05 11.33 -7.70
CA VAL A 91 -2.91 12.53 -7.62
C VAL A 91 -3.42 12.72 -6.21
N LEU A 92 -3.97 11.67 -5.59
CA LEU A 92 -4.46 11.74 -4.20
C LEU A 92 -3.35 12.08 -3.21
N ILE A 93 -2.17 11.49 -3.35
CA ILE A 93 -1.02 11.80 -2.51
C ILE A 93 -0.63 13.26 -2.67
N THR A 94 -0.59 13.78 -3.90
CA THR A 94 -0.26 15.18 -4.17
C THR A 94 -1.31 16.13 -3.58
N LEU A 95 -2.60 15.87 -3.82
CA LEU A 95 -3.68 16.68 -3.24
C LEU A 95 -3.62 16.65 -1.71
N GLY A 96 -3.42 15.47 -1.12
CA GLY A 96 -3.26 15.33 0.33
C GLY A 96 -2.03 16.06 0.88
N ALA A 97 -0.91 16.12 0.14
CA ALA A 97 0.27 16.87 0.52
C ALA A 97 0.01 18.39 0.49
N VAL A 98 -0.65 18.87 -0.56
CA VAL A 98 -0.99 20.30 -0.70
C VAL A 98 -2.00 20.73 0.37
N PHE A 99 -3.14 20.04 0.47
CA PHE A 99 -4.22 20.47 1.36
C PHE A 99 -4.02 20.03 2.81
N GLY A 100 -3.48 18.82 3.03
CA GLY A 100 -3.31 18.26 4.37
C GLY A 100 -1.99 18.63 5.04
N LEU A 101 -0.90 18.70 4.28
CA LEU A 101 0.43 19.05 4.79
C LEU A 101 0.86 20.49 4.45
N LYS A 102 0.02 21.24 3.73
CA LYS A 102 0.28 22.64 3.30
C LYS A 102 1.56 22.79 2.47
N GLU A 103 1.87 21.79 1.65
CA GLU A 103 3.04 21.85 0.78
C GLU A 103 2.80 22.73 -0.44
N SER A 104 3.84 23.43 -0.85
CA SER A 104 3.80 24.19 -2.12
C SER A 104 3.81 23.20 -3.29
N PHE A 105 2.89 23.38 -4.22
CA PHE A 105 2.78 22.58 -5.42
C PHE A 105 3.13 23.42 -6.63
N THR A 106 4.17 23.03 -7.33
CA THR A 106 4.64 23.75 -8.50
C THR A 106 3.97 23.24 -9.78
N TRP A 107 3.85 24.13 -10.76
CA TRP A 107 3.29 23.78 -12.06
C TRP A 107 4.08 22.62 -12.75
N LYS A 108 5.42 22.55 -12.53
CA LYS A 108 6.26 21.47 -13.04
C LYS A 108 5.92 20.10 -12.45
N GLN A 109 5.58 20.07 -11.15
CA GLN A 109 5.10 18.85 -10.49
C GLN A 109 3.74 18.41 -11.03
N SER A 110 2.83 19.37 -11.29
CA SER A 110 1.53 19.11 -11.91
C SER A 110 1.69 18.45 -13.28
N LEU A 111 2.56 19.03 -14.11
CA LEU A 111 2.87 18.49 -15.43
C LEU A 111 3.47 17.05 -15.32
N GLY A 112 4.41 16.85 -14.40
CA GLY A 112 5.02 15.54 -14.16
C GLY A 112 3.99 14.48 -13.73
N VAL A 113 3.08 14.81 -12.82
CA VAL A 113 1.98 13.92 -12.41
C VAL A 113 1.06 13.62 -13.59
N GLY A 114 0.71 14.62 -14.40
CA GLY A 114 -0.12 14.42 -15.59
C GLY A 114 0.52 13.49 -16.63
N ILE A 115 1.79 13.71 -16.94
CA ILE A 115 2.55 12.84 -17.86
C ILE A 115 2.65 11.40 -17.31
N ALA A 116 2.94 11.24 -16.02
CA ALA A 116 3.03 9.94 -15.38
C ALA A 116 1.68 9.19 -15.44
N LEU A 117 0.57 9.86 -15.16
CA LEU A 117 -0.77 9.30 -15.29
C LEU A 117 -1.07 8.82 -16.71
N LEU A 118 -0.83 9.68 -17.70
CA LEU A 118 -1.05 9.33 -19.10
C LEU A 118 -0.19 8.14 -19.52
N GLY A 119 1.07 8.10 -19.08
CA GLY A 119 1.99 6.98 -19.34
C GLY A 119 1.48 5.67 -18.73
N VAL A 120 1.06 5.68 -17.46
CA VAL A 120 0.51 4.48 -16.80
C VAL A 120 -0.77 4.03 -17.50
N LEU A 121 -1.70 4.94 -17.78
CA LEU A 121 -2.94 4.62 -18.51
C LEU A 121 -2.65 4.01 -19.88
N HIS A 122 -1.72 4.60 -20.66
CA HIS A 122 -1.34 4.08 -21.96
C HIS A 122 -0.79 2.64 -21.90
N VAL A 123 0.07 2.36 -20.92
CA VAL A 123 0.63 1.02 -20.70
C VAL A 123 -0.46 0.02 -20.28
N VAL A 124 -1.34 0.41 -19.36
CA VAL A 124 -2.42 -0.45 -18.85
C VAL A 124 -3.40 -0.84 -19.96
N VAL A 125 -3.80 0.11 -20.81
CA VAL A 125 -4.70 -0.16 -21.94
C VAL A 125 -3.95 -0.75 -23.16
N LYS A 126 -2.64 -0.98 -23.05
CA LYS A 126 -1.80 -1.49 -24.15
C LYS A 126 -1.92 -0.66 -25.44
N GLY A 127 -2.06 0.65 -25.30
CA GLY A 127 -2.29 1.58 -26.41
C GLY A 127 -3.71 1.57 -27.00
N GLN A 128 -4.60 0.70 -26.54
CA GLN A 128 -5.98 0.57 -27.01
C GLN A 128 -6.92 1.40 -26.12
N TRP A 129 -6.97 2.71 -26.33
CA TRP A 129 -7.77 3.64 -25.51
C TRP A 129 -9.27 3.32 -25.50
N ALA A 130 -9.79 2.69 -26.56
CA ALA A 130 -11.17 2.21 -26.60
C ALA A 130 -11.47 1.15 -25.52
N ALA A 131 -10.47 0.45 -25.00
CA ALA A 131 -10.66 -0.51 -23.92
C ALA A 131 -11.15 0.13 -22.61
N LEU A 132 -10.94 1.42 -22.42
CA LEU A 132 -11.47 2.15 -21.27
C LEU A 132 -13.01 2.17 -21.21
N SER A 133 -13.67 2.20 -22.38
CA SER A 133 -15.14 2.17 -22.45
C SER A 133 -15.74 0.80 -22.16
N GLN A 134 -14.91 -0.24 -22.15
CA GLN A 134 -15.31 -1.63 -21.87
C GLN A 134 -15.04 -2.07 -20.42
N VAL A 135 -14.57 -1.16 -19.59
CA VAL A 135 -14.33 -1.43 -18.17
C VAL A 135 -15.67 -1.65 -17.46
N VAL A 136 -15.90 -2.86 -17.00
CA VAL A 136 -17.07 -3.21 -16.19
C VAL A 136 -16.69 -3.10 -14.73
N TRP A 137 -17.41 -2.26 -13.99
CA TRP A 137 -17.20 -2.06 -12.56
C TRP A 137 -17.83 -3.19 -11.74
N VAL A 138 -17.06 -3.76 -10.83
CA VAL A 138 -17.47 -4.84 -9.94
C VAL A 138 -17.23 -4.46 -8.47
N LEU A 139 -17.80 -5.23 -7.54
CA LEU A 139 -17.65 -4.95 -6.11
C LEU A 139 -16.18 -4.87 -5.67
N GLY A 140 -15.31 -5.70 -6.23
CA GLY A 140 -13.87 -5.68 -5.95
C GLY A 140 -13.21 -4.34 -6.29
N ASP A 141 -13.71 -3.61 -7.29
CA ASP A 141 -13.16 -2.29 -7.63
C ASP A 141 -13.37 -1.29 -6.49
N GLY A 142 -14.49 -1.40 -5.75
CA GLY A 142 -14.74 -0.60 -4.54
C GLY A 142 -13.68 -0.85 -3.45
N LEU A 143 -13.28 -2.10 -3.23
CA LEU A 143 -12.21 -2.44 -2.29
C LEU A 143 -10.85 -1.87 -2.75
N VAL A 144 -10.59 -1.88 -4.06
CA VAL A 144 -9.36 -1.28 -4.62
C VAL A 144 -9.36 0.24 -4.46
N VAL A 145 -10.49 0.92 -4.62
CA VAL A 145 -10.62 2.37 -4.36
C VAL A 145 -10.31 2.67 -2.89
N ILE A 146 -10.86 1.90 -1.95
CA ILE A 146 -10.54 2.04 -0.53
C ILE A 146 -9.04 1.82 -0.28
N ALA A 147 -8.45 0.80 -0.90
CA ALA A 147 -7.03 0.53 -0.79
C ALA A 147 -6.16 1.65 -1.38
N MET A 148 -6.55 2.25 -2.51
CA MET A 148 -5.87 3.40 -3.10
C MET A 148 -5.90 4.62 -2.16
N VAL A 149 -7.04 4.92 -1.55
CA VAL A 149 -7.17 6.00 -0.56
C VAL A 149 -6.32 5.70 0.68
N ALA A 150 -6.36 4.47 1.18
CA ALA A 150 -5.53 4.02 2.30
C ALA A 150 -4.03 4.14 1.99
N TRP A 151 -3.61 3.81 0.77
CA TRP A 151 -2.23 4.00 0.32
C TRP A 151 -1.80 5.46 0.33
N ALA A 152 -2.67 6.36 -0.17
CA ALA A 152 -2.41 7.79 -0.11
C ALA A 152 -2.30 8.29 1.34
N ALA A 153 -3.21 7.87 2.21
CA ALA A 153 -3.17 8.19 3.64
C ALA A 153 -1.89 7.65 4.30
N TYR A 154 -1.49 6.41 4.00
CA TYR A 154 -0.24 5.80 4.48
C TYR A 154 0.97 6.65 4.08
N ALA A 155 1.08 7.05 2.82
CA ALA A 155 2.18 7.87 2.32
C ALA A 155 2.25 9.24 3.01
N LEU A 156 1.10 9.89 3.19
CA LEU A 156 1.01 11.18 3.87
C LEU A 156 1.34 11.09 5.36
N LEU A 157 0.87 10.04 6.04
CA LEU A 157 1.17 9.82 7.46
C LEU A 157 2.64 9.45 7.67
N LEU A 158 3.25 8.67 6.78
CA LEU A 158 4.70 8.42 6.79
C LEU A 158 5.50 9.72 6.73
N LYS A 159 5.03 10.68 5.95
CA LYS A 159 5.67 11.99 5.83
C LYS A 159 5.39 12.87 7.04
N LYS A 160 4.15 12.89 7.52
CA LYS A 160 3.71 13.71 8.66
C LYS A 160 4.34 13.29 9.99
N TRP A 161 4.44 11.99 10.22
CA TRP A 161 5.00 11.44 11.44
C TRP A 161 6.50 11.26 11.29
N ALA A 162 7.27 12.23 11.77
CA ALA A 162 8.72 12.13 11.80
C ALA A 162 9.15 10.93 12.68
N SER A 163 10.19 10.23 12.26
CA SER A 163 10.75 9.10 13.00
C SER A 163 12.27 9.20 13.03
N PRO A 164 12.92 8.90 14.14
CA PRO A 164 14.38 8.82 14.20
C PRO A 164 14.92 7.58 13.47
N LEU A 165 14.04 6.64 13.12
CA LEU A 165 14.40 5.40 12.45
C LEU A 165 14.66 5.61 10.96
N SER A 166 15.65 4.88 10.45
CA SER A 166 15.84 4.70 9.00
C SER A 166 14.60 4.08 8.36
N SER A 167 14.48 4.20 7.04
CA SER A 167 13.35 3.61 6.30
C SER A 167 13.24 2.10 6.52
N THR A 168 14.37 1.39 6.66
CA THR A 168 14.42 -0.06 6.90
C THR A 168 13.89 -0.41 8.29
N ALA A 169 14.38 0.25 9.34
CA ALA A 169 13.96 0.02 10.72
C ALA A 169 12.49 0.41 10.92
N ARG A 170 12.07 1.52 10.32
CA ARG A 170 10.69 1.98 10.35
C ARG A 170 9.74 1.02 9.66
N LEU A 171 10.14 0.48 8.50
CA LEU A 171 9.34 -0.53 7.80
C LEU A 171 9.24 -1.82 8.63
N ALA A 172 10.31 -2.26 9.29
CA ALA A 172 10.29 -3.41 10.20
C ALA A 172 9.24 -3.22 11.31
N ALA A 173 9.27 -2.08 12.00
CA ALA A 173 8.30 -1.74 13.04
C ALA A 173 6.86 -1.70 12.50
N THR A 174 6.67 -1.13 11.30
CA THR A 174 5.37 -1.09 10.63
C THR A 174 4.87 -2.49 10.25
N CYS A 175 5.78 -3.39 9.81
CA CYS A 175 5.44 -4.78 9.50
C CYS A 175 4.91 -5.52 10.73
N PHE A 176 5.52 -5.33 11.90
CA PHE A 176 4.99 -5.92 13.14
C PHE A 176 3.66 -5.31 13.55
N GLY A 177 3.52 -3.99 13.45
CA GLY A 177 2.23 -3.32 13.67
C GLY A 177 1.13 -3.88 12.76
N GLY A 178 1.44 -4.05 11.47
CA GLY A 178 0.53 -4.65 10.49
C GLY A 178 0.23 -6.12 10.77
N SER A 179 1.22 -6.90 11.21
CA SER A 179 1.02 -8.29 11.59
C SER A 179 0.07 -8.41 12.79
N LEU A 180 0.21 -7.54 13.79
CA LEU A 180 -0.71 -7.50 14.93
C LEU A 180 -2.15 -7.16 14.50
N VAL A 181 -2.33 -6.23 13.59
CA VAL A 181 -3.64 -5.87 13.04
C VAL A 181 -4.24 -7.00 12.20
N LEU A 182 -3.41 -7.75 11.46
CA LEU A 182 -3.85 -8.87 10.61
C LEU A 182 -4.20 -10.13 11.38
N LEU A 183 -3.61 -10.34 12.57
CA LEU A 183 -3.78 -11.56 13.38
C LEU A 183 -5.26 -11.96 13.59
N PRO A 184 -6.16 -11.07 14.06
CA PRO A 184 -7.56 -11.46 14.28
C PRO A 184 -8.27 -11.92 13.01
N PHE A 185 -7.91 -11.36 11.84
CA PHE A 185 -8.51 -11.72 10.55
C PHE A 185 -7.90 -12.98 9.93
N ALA A 186 -6.74 -13.42 10.39
CA ALA A 186 -6.08 -14.63 9.91
C ALA A 186 -6.48 -15.89 10.69
N ILE A 187 -7.09 -15.74 11.86
CA ILE A 187 -7.51 -16.83 12.74
C ILE A 187 -9.00 -17.20 12.51
N THR A 188 -9.77 -16.26 11.93
CA THR A 188 -11.18 -16.46 11.55
C THR A 188 -11.29 -17.05 10.17
#